data_536c3db1e111fc6c3543f66f7805e37a
#
_entry.id   536c3db1e111fc6c3543f66f7805e37a
#
_cell.length_a   1.000
_cell.length_b   1.000
_cell.length_c   1.000
_cell.angle_alpha   90.00
_cell.angle_beta   90.00
_cell.angle_gamma   90.00
#
_symmetry.space_group_name_H-M   'P 1'
#
loop_
_entity.id
_entity.type
_entity.pdbx_description
1 polymer ?
#
loop_
_entity_poly.entity_id
_entity_poly.type
_entity_poly.pdbx_seq_one_letter_code
_entity_poly.pdbx_strand_id
1 'polypeptide(L)'
;MKKFSFVYITALNKKEADKLAEVLVSEKLAACCNIFKIDSVYWWQGKIEKSGEYGIFAKTKKSLVEKIIKRVKEIHSYSVPCVVSFDIEKGNKDFLNWIEKSTK
;
A
#
# COMPACT_ATOMS: atom_id res chain seq x y z
N MET A 1 -21.00 -5.54 -6.56
CA MET A 1 -19.89 -4.69 -7.03
C MET A 1 -18.93 -4.46 -5.87
N LYS A 2 -17.62 -4.64 -6.09
CA LYS A 2 -16.61 -4.48 -5.05
C LYS A 2 -16.18 -3.03 -5.00
N LYS A 3 -16.32 -2.39 -3.84
CA LYS A 3 -16.06 -0.96 -3.66
C LYS A 3 -14.77 -0.68 -2.92
N PHE A 4 -14.25 -1.65 -2.19
CA PHE A 4 -13.11 -1.45 -1.30
C PHE A 4 -11.97 -2.36 -1.69
N SER A 5 -10.77 -1.88 -1.45
CA SER A 5 -9.55 -2.62 -1.78
C SER A 5 -8.52 -2.38 -0.70
N PHE A 6 -7.55 -3.26 -0.60
CA PHE A 6 -6.32 -2.91 0.06
C PHE A 6 -5.16 -3.00 -0.94
N VAL A 7 -4.17 -2.16 -0.72
CA VAL A 7 -3.01 -2.05 -1.60
C VAL A 7 -1.80 -2.52 -0.82
N TYR A 8 -1.07 -3.46 -1.41
CA TYR A 8 0.16 -3.98 -0.82
C TYR A 8 1.34 -3.26 -1.46
N ILE A 9 2.21 -2.71 -0.62
CA ILE A 9 3.38 -1.93 -1.04
C ILE A 9 4.57 -2.46 -0.25
N THR A 10 5.72 -2.60 -0.91
CA THR A 10 6.96 -2.90 -0.20
C THR A 10 7.87 -1.67 -0.20
N ALA A 11 8.65 -1.51 0.86
CA ALA A 11 9.53 -0.36 1.02
C ALA A 11 10.90 -0.81 1.52
N LEU A 12 11.92 0.00 1.25
CA LEU A 12 13.31 -0.30 1.55
C LEU A 12 13.56 -0.52 3.04
N ASN A 13 12.96 0.33 3.88
CA ASN A 13 13.16 0.30 5.32
C ASN A 13 11.95 0.92 6.03
N LYS A 14 11.99 0.90 7.35
CA LYS A 14 10.87 1.42 8.14
C LYS A 14 10.63 2.91 7.89
N LYS A 15 11.70 3.68 7.74
CA LYS A 15 11.58 5.12 7.51
C LYS A 15 10.82 5.41 6.23
N GLU A 16 11.12 4.70 5.15
CA GLU A 16 10.39 4.87 3.90
C GLU A 16 8.95 4.40 4.02
N ALA A 17 8.73 3.26 4.68
CA ALA A 17 7.38 2.75 4.88
C ALA A 17 6.52 3.74 5.68
N ASP A 18 7.09 4.31 6.74
CA ASP A 18 6.39 5.31 7.54
C ASP A 18 6.03 6.53 6.69
N LYS A 19 6.97 7.00 5.86
CA LYS A 19 6.74 8.16 5.00
C LYS A 19 5.63 7.89 3.98
N LEU A 20 5.69 6.75 3.31
CA LEU A 20 4.67 6.38 2.33
C LEU A 20 3.29 6.30 2.98
N ALA A 21 3.21 5.65 4.12
CA ALA A 21 1.95 5.49 4.85
C ALA A 21 1.38 6.85 5.28
N GLU A 22 2.22 7.73 5.81
CA GLU A 22 1.77 9.06 6.24
C GLU A 22 1.28 9.90 5.08
N VAL A 23 1.96 9.86 3.95
CA VAL A 23 1.53 10.59 2.75
C VAL A 23 0.16 10.09 2.29
N LEU A 24 -0.02 8.77 2.20
CA LEU A 24 -1.28 8.20 1.72
C LEU A 24 -2.45 8.53 2.65
N VAL A 25 -2.22 8.47 3.96
CA VAL A 25 -3.28 8.76 4.93
C VAL A 25 -3.56 10.26 5.00
N SER A 26 -2.52 11.10 5.03
CA SER A 26 -2.71 12.55 5.12
C SER A 26 -3.39 13.13 3.88
N GLU A 27 -3.15 12.55 2.72
CA GLU A 27 -3.80 12.98 1.48
C GLU A 27 -5.17 12.33 1.27
N LYS A 28 -5.62 11.54 2.23
CA LYS A 28 -6.90 10.83 2.19
C LYS A 28 -7.03 9.86 1.02
N LEU A 29 -5.91 9.33 0.57
CA LEU A 29 -5.89 8.26 -0.43
C LEU A 29 -6.10 6.90 0.22
N ALA A 30 -5.71 6.76 1.48
CA ALA A 30 -5.96 5.56 2.27
C ALA A 30 -6.54 5.95 3.62
N ALA A 31 -7.42 5.12 4.14
CA ALA A 31 -8.00 5.34 5.46
C ALA A 31 -7.04 4.90 6.57
N CYS A 32 -6.26 3.87 6.29
CA CYS A 32 -5.41 3.23 7.28
C CYS A 32 -4.30 2.47 6.58
N CYS A 33 -3.10 2.53 7.14
CA CYS A 33 -1.98 1.72 6.66
C CYS A 33 -1.42 0.92 7.82
N ASN A 34 -1.22 -0.38 7.61
CA ASN A 34 -0.50 -1.23 8.56
C ASN A 34 0.89 -1.49 8.00
N ILE A 35 1.89 -1.39 8.87
CA ILE A 35 3.30 -1.52 8.49
C ILE A 35 3.89 -2.72 9.22
N PHE A 36 4.62 -3.55 8.52
CA PHE A 36 5.21 -4.76 9.10
C PHE A 36 6.52 -5.12 8.42
N LYS A 37 7.41 -5.74 9.18
CA LYS A 37 8.71 -6.17 8.67
C LYS A 37 8.57 -7.44 7.87
N ILE A 38 9.28 -7.52 6.72
CA ILE A 38 9.28 -8.71 5.88
C ILE A 38 10.70 -9.07 5.44
N ASP A 39 10.90 -10.34 5.13
CA ASP A 39 12.10 -10.81 4.47
C ASP A 39 11.71 -11.19 3.05
N SER A 40 12.47 -10.68 2.08
CA SER A 40 12.14 -10.84 0.66
C SER A 40 13.22 -11.61 -0.08
N VAL A 41 12.79 -12.47 -1.00
CA VAL A 41 13.68 -13.20 -1.90
C VAL A 41 13.10 -13.00 -3.30
N TYR A 42 13.89 -12.44 -4.22
CA TYR A 42 13.36 -12.06 -5.53
C TYR A 42 14.46 -12.01 -6.60
N TRP A 43 14.02 -12.04 -7.83
CA TRP A 43 14.92 -11.86 -8.98
C TRP A 43 15.14 -10.37 -9.24
N TRP A 44 16.41 -9.99 -9.36
CA TRP A 44 16.79 -8.64 -9.72
C TRP A 44 18.05 -8.67 -10.56
N GLN A 45 17.97 -8.14 -11.77
CA GLN A 45 19.10 -8.06 -12.71
C GLN A 45 19.81 -9.40 -12.90
N GLY A 46 19.04 -10.45 -13.10
CA GLY A 46 19.56 -11.80 -13.37
C GLY A 46 20.07 -12.57 -12.17
N LYS A 47 19.86 -12.04 -10.97
CA LYS A 47 20.33 -12.69 -9.73
C LYS A 47 19.20 -12.82 -8.73
N ILE A 48 19.36 -13.78 -7.82
CA ILE A 48 18.46 -13.92 -6.67
C ILE A 48 18.98 -13.02 -5.57
N GLU A 49 18.15 -12.06 -5.16
CA GLU A 49 18.45 -11.14 -4.08
C GLU A 49 17.66 -11.51 -2.84
N LYS A 50 18.25 -11.29 -1.68
CA LYS A 50 17.60 -11.46 -0.38
C LYS A 50 17.76 -10.17 0.39
N SER A 51 16.67 -9.62 0.88
CA SER A 51 16.75 -8.38 1.65
C SER A 51 15.63 -8.29 2.67
N GLY A 52 15.90 -7.57 3.76
CA GLY A 52 14.87 -7.16 4.69
C GLY A 52 14.17 -5.93 4.12
N GLU A 53 12.86 -5.95 4.14
CA GLU A 53 12.05 -4.84 3.67
C GLU A 53 10.92 -4.59 4.66
N TYR A 54 10.07 -3.62 4.36
CA TYR A 54 8.84 -3.39 5.11
C TYR A 54 7.68 -3.44 4.15
N GLY A 55 6.61 -4.10 4.58
CA GLY A 55 5.37 -4.16 3.84
C GLY A 55 4.37 -3.17 4.40
N ILE A 56 3.49 -2.69 3.55
CA ILE A 56 2.39 -1.79 3.93
C ILE A 56 1.11 -2.37 3.36
N PHE A 57 0.09 -2.50 4.20
CA PHE A 57 -1.28 -2.74 3.75
C PHE A 57 -2.06 -1.44 3.90
N ALA A 58 -2.40 -0.82 2.77
CA ALA A 58 -3.19 0.40 2.74
C ALA A 58 -4.64 0.04 2.42
N LYS A 59 -5.57 0.43 3.28
CA LYS A 59 -7.00 0.14 3.10
C LYS A 59 -7.68 1.36 2.52
N THR A 60 -8.41 1.17 1.42
CA THR A 60 -8.93 2.27 0.64
C THR A 60 -10.18 1.88 -0.15
N LYS A 61 -10.72 2.84 -0.88
CA LYS A 61 -11.77 2.58 -1.87
C LYS A 61 -11.13 2.13 -3.18
N LYS A 62 -11.80 1.25 -3.89
CA LYS A 62 -11.32 0.77 -5.19
C LYS A 62 -11.07 1.93 -6.16
N SER A 63 -11.89 2.96 -6.11
CA SER A 63 -11.76 4.14 -6.97
C SER A 63 -10.47 4.94 -6.75
N LEU A 64 -9.77 4.72 -5.63
CA LEU A 64 -8.54 5.45 -5.32
C LEU A 64 -7.27 4.65 -5.61
N VAL A 65 -7.39 3.39 -6.02
CA VAL A 65 -6.23 2.52 -6.23
C VAL A 65 -5.25 3.11 -7.25
N GLU A 66 -5.74 3.59 -8.39
CA GLU A 66 -4.87 4.16 -9.41
C GLU A 66 -4.13 5.41 -8.92
N LYS A 67 -4.80 6.22 -8.10
CA LYS A 67 -4.16 7.41 -7.51
C LYS A 67 -3.08 7.02 -6.52
N ILE A 68 -3.30 5.94 -5.76
CA ILE A 68 -2.28 5.41 -4.84
C ILE A 68 -1.07 4.93 -5.63
N ILE A 69 -1.30 4.16 -6.69
CA ILE A 69 -0.20 3.65 -7.53
C ILE A 69 0.64 4.81 -8.05
N LYS A 70 0.00 5.82 -8.60
CA LYS A 70 0.68 6.99 -9.14
C LYS A 70 1.46 7.73 -8.05
N ARG A 71 0.83 7.96 -6.91
CA ARG A 71 1.46 8.70 -5.81
C ARG A 71 2.66 7.98 -5.24
N VAL A 72 2.55 6.68 -5.03
CA VAL A 72 3.68 5.87 -4.53
C VAL A 72 4.85 5.91 -5.50
N LYS A 73 4.58 5.78 -6.79
CA LYS A 73 5.65 5.84 -7.80
C LYS A 73 6.37 7.18 -7.82
N GLU A 74 5.68 8.27 -7.48
CA GLU A 74 6.29 9.60 -7.42
C GLU A 74 7.31 9.76 -6.30
N ILE A 75 7.12 9.03 -5.19
CA ILE A 75 7.91 9.25 -3.98
C ILE A 75 8.71 8.03 -3.52
N HIS A 76 8.59 6.90 -4.21
CA HIS A 76 9.27 5.67 -3.83
C HIS A 76 10.74 5.70 -4.26
N SER A 77 11.62 5.11 -3.43
CA SER A 77 13.05 5.03 -3.73
C SER A 77 13.40 4.02 -4.82
N TYR A 78 12.54 3.01 -5.02
CA TYR A 78 12.80 1.97 -6.03
C TYR A 78 12.42 2.46 -7.43
N SER A 79 13.18 2.02 -8.43
CA SER A 79 12.83 2.26 -9.83
C SER A 79 11.60 1.46 -10.25
N VAL A 80 11.42 0.28 -9.67
CA VAL A 80 10.26 -0.58 -9.92
C VAL A 80 9.63 -0.98 -8.60
N PRO A 81 8.79 -0.12 -8.01
CA PRO A 81 8.17 -0.44 -6.72
C PRO A 81 7.04 -1.47 -6.87
N CYS A 82 6.83 -2.25 -5.83
CA CYS A 82 5.68 -3.14 -5.74
C CYS A 82 4.49 -2.34 -5.21
N VAL A 83 3.46 -2.18 -6.03
CA VAL A 83 2.20 -1.54 -5.63
C VAL A 83 1.08 -2.33 -6.30
N VAL A 84 0.48 -3.24 -5.56
CA VAL A 84 -0.57 -4.11 -6.11
C VAL A 84 -1.81 -4.05 -5.23
N SER A 85 -2.97 -4.26 -5.81
CA SER A 85 -4.22 -4.16 -5.07
C SER A 85 -4.97 -5.48 -5.04
N PHE A 86 -5.77 -5.63 -3.98
CA PHE A 86 -6.66 -6.76 -3.78
C PHE A 86 -8.04 -6.21 -3.44
N ASP A 87 -9.07 -6.75 -4.08
CA ASP A 87 -10.43 -6.35 -3.73
C ASP A 87 -10.84 -6.97 -2.40
N ILE A 88 -11.48 -6.18 -1.55
CA ILE A 88 -12.06 -6.67 -0.32
C ILE A 88 -13.47 -7.16 -0.66
N GLU A 89 -13.64 -8.47 -0.68
CA GLU A 89 -14.93 -9.06 -1.02
C GLU A 89 -15.94 -8.89 0.09
N LYS A 90 -15.51 -9.15 1.33
CA LYS A 90 -16.38 -9.05 2.51
C LYS A 90 -15.62 -8.41 3.66
N GLY A 91 -16.31 -7.63 4.43
CA GLY A 91 -15.78 -7.04 5.65
C GLY A 91 -16.93 -6.59 6.54
N ASN A 92 -16.64 -6.34 7.80
CA ASN A 92 -17.65 -5.82 8.70
C ASN A 92 -18.07 -4.42 8.23
N LYS A 93 -19.36 -4.20 8.25
CA LYS A 93 -19.98 -3.03 7.61
C LYS A 93 -19.50 -1.71 8.19
N ASP A 94 -19.36 -1.64 9.49
CA ASP A 94 -18.92 -0.41 10.15
C ASP A 94 -17.48 -0.06 9.79
N PHE A 95 -16.58 -1.03 9.63
CA PHE A 95 -15.22 -0.76 9.18
C PHE A 95 -15.19 -0.29 7.73
N LEU A 96 -15.95 -0.93 6.85
CA LEU A 96 -16.02 -0.50 5.45
C LEU A 96 -16.61 0.91 5.32
N ASN A 97 -17.62 1.22 6.14
CA ASN A 97 -18.17 2.58 6.18
C ASN A 97 -17.14 3.60 6.66
N TRP A 98 -16.30 3.19 7.62
CA TRP A 98 -15.23 4.06 8.10
C TRP A 98 -14.20 4.35 6.99
N ILE A 99 -13.84 3.34 6.18
CA ILE A 99 -12.97 3.56 5.03
C ILE A 99 -13.61 4.58 4.08
N GLU A 100 -14.89 4.42 3.81
CA GLU A 100 -15.64 5.32 2.91
C GLU A 100 -15.55 6.77 3.39
N LYS A 101 -15.75 6.99 4.69
CA LYS A 101 -15.77 8.34 5.27
C LYS A 101 -14.39 8.96 5.44
N SER A 102 -13.35 8.15 5.54
CA SER A 102 -11.99 8.59 5.83
C SER A 102 -11.15 8.84 4.58
N THR A 103 -11.70 8.60 3.39
CA THR A 103 -10.99 8.79 2.13
C THR A 103 -11.74 9.75 1.21
N LYS A 104 -11.04 10.22 0.17
CA LYS A 104 -11.62 11.15 -0.82
C LYS A 104 -12.85 10.65 -1.53
#